data_53fa74559bf07040495abac06853efc2
#
_entry.id   53fa74559bf07040495abac06853efc2
#
_cell.length_a   1.000
_cell.length_b   1.000
_cell.length_c   1.000
_cell.angle_alpha   90.00
_cell.angle_beta   90.00
_cell.angle_gamma   90.00
#
_symmetry.space_group_name_H-M   'P 1'
#
loop_
_entity.id
_entity.type
_entity.pdbx_description
1 polymer ?
#
loop_
_entity_poly.entity_id
_entity_poly.type
_entity_poly.pdbx_seq_one_letter_code
_entity_poly.pdbx_strand_id
1 'polypeptide(L)'
;MSGTDAADGLASRGSVGDAPAAAAAGHRASVAGGRFRFPTAILLTCAALGVAGAVLLAPMNWFSTLLTGPLPFVGMALAGLWLLPSVIALRLLRKPLVGLLVALIAGLVMVPFSGYGFSSVLTNLWWAAFTELPFLFVLWRYWGTWMHYVGAVVVGVVYPISAWAWFDLGSMSLFAQVAFFAVTITSCVGGTALGILIADRLRRAGVGRAGVGRAGVGRAGVGSAGVGSAGVGSAGVGRPAVNGRR
;
A
#
# COMPACT_ATOMS: atom_id res chain seq x y z
N MET A 1 28.20 -74.99 45.00
CA MET A 1 27.94 -73.90 45.92
C MET A 1 28.20 -72.59 45.23
N SER A 2 27.11 -71.95 44.90
CA SER A 2 26.82 -70.55 45.24
C SER A 2 27.77 -69.51 44.59
N GLY A 3 27.35 -68.58 43.81
CA GLY A 3 26.15 -67.80 43.79
C GLY A 3 26.09 -66.91 42.54
N THR A 4 24.92 -66.76 42.23
CA THR A 4 24.26 -65.82 41.35
C THR A 4 24.54 -64.34 41.65
N ASP A 5 24.17 -63.52 40.67
CA ASP A 5 23.85 -62.12 40.73
C ASP A 5 24.93 -61.11 40.26
N ALA A 6 24.85 -60.82 39.01
CA ALA A 6 25.13 -59.45 38.47
C ALA A 6 24.73 -59.36 37.01
N ALA A 7 23.48 -59.29 36.70
CA ALA A 7 22.96 -58.94 35.39
C ALA A 7 21.67 -58.16 35.55
N ASP A 8 21.79 -56.90 35.95
CA ASP A 8 20.73 -55.91 35.72
C ASP A 8 21.32 -54.49 35.89
N GLY A 9 21.44 -53.78 34.84
CA GLY A 9 21.93 -52.39 34.96
C GLY A 9 22.42 -51.73 33.67
N LEU A 10 21.99 -52.17 32.49
CA LEU A 10 22.36 -51.50 31.24
C LEU A 10 21.18 -51.41 30.24
N ALA A 11 20.13 -50.75 30.64
CA ALA A 11 19.03 -50.42 29.73
C ALA A 11 18.39 -49.08 30.11
N SER A 12 19.10 -47.99 30.05
CA SER A 12 18.50 -46.61 30.02
C SER A 12 19.50 -45.58 29.55
N ARG A 13 19.98 -45.74 28.35
CA ARG A 13 20.56 -44.62 27.58
C ARG A 13 19.76 -44.44 26.29
N GLY A 14 18.47 -44.14 26.45
CA GLY A 14 17.57 -43.71 25.37
C GLY A 14 17.75 -42.23 25.12
N SER A 15 18.21 -41.92 23.91
CA SER A 15 17.87 -40.79 23.06
C SER A 15 17.69 -39.40 23.68
N VAL A 16 18.75 -38.72 23.98
CA VAL A 16 18.79 -37.26 24.23
C VAL A 16 19.57 -36.56 23.09
N GLY A 17 19.31 -36.88 21.82
CA GLY A 17 20.11 -36.36 20.71
C GLY A 17 19.35 -35.70 19.53
N ASP A 18 18.05 -35.96 19.38
CA ASP A 18 17.38 -35.58 18.09
C ASP A 18 16.46 -34.37 18.14
N ALA A 19 16.26 -33.73 19.29
CA ALA A 19 15.37 -32.58 19.41
C ALA A 19 15.89 -31.27 18.78
N PRO A 20 17.20 -30.93 18.75
CA PRO A 20 17.64 -29.65 18.18
C PRO A 20 17.68 -29.64 16.65
N ALA A 21 17.84 -30.78 15.98
CA ALA A 21 17.92 -30.82 14.51
C ALA A 21 16.58 -30.59 13.81
N ALA A 22 15.49 -31.11 14.37
CA ALA A 22 14.15 -30.93 13.84
C ALA A 22 13.66 -29.47 14.00
N ALA A 23 13.99 -28.85 15.14
CA ALA A 23 13.67 -27.42 15.36
C ALA A 23 14.45 -26.48 14.44
N ALA A 24 15.72 -26.82 14.14
CA ALA A 24 16.53 -26.05 13.21
C ALA A 24 16.10 -26.21 11.73
N ALA A 25 15.60 -27.39 11.35
CA ALA A 25 15.06 -27.62 10.01
C ALA A 25 13.73 -26.88 9.78
N GLY A 26 12.85 -26.83 10.80
CA GLY A 26 11.60 -26.05 10.74
C GLY A 26 11.83 -24.55 10.61
N HIS A 27 12.89 -24.02 11.23
CA HIS A 27 13.22 -22.59 11.15
C HIS A 27 13.84 -22.19 9.81
N ARG A 28 14.55 -23.09 9.13
CA ARG A 28 15.13 -22.83 7.78
C ARG A 28 14.10 -22.89 6.66
N ALA A 29 13.02 -23.64 6.81
CA ALA A 29 11.95 -23.73 5.80
C ALA A 29 11.06 -22.47 5.76
N SER A 30 11.04 -21.64 6.81
CA SER A 30 10.20 -20.44 6.87
C SER A 30 10.86 -19.21 6.21
N VAL A 31 12.15 -19.24 5.88
CA VAL A 31 12.90 -18.08 5.34
C VAL A 31 12.93 -18.06 3.79
N ALA A 32 12.54 -19.14 3.12
CA ALA A 32 12.68 -19.27 1.67
C ALA A 32 11.44 -18.88 0.84
N GLY A 33 10.49 -18.13 1.40
CA GLY A 33 9.27 -17.76 0.68
C GLY A 33 8.84 -16.32 0.91
N GLY A 34 9.71 -15.35 0.70
CA GLY A 34 9.36 -13.93 0.64
C GLY A 34 8.47 -13.60 -0.56
N ARG A 35 7.34 -14.31 -0.75
CA ARG A 35 6.30 -13.91 -1.69
C ARG A 35 5.75 -12.58 -1.21
N PHE A 36 5.73 -11.58 -2.08
CA PHE A 36 5.01 -10.32 -1.89
C PHE A 36 3.53 -10.64 -1.57
N ARG A 37 3.24 -10.89 -0.29
CA ARG A 37 1.87 -11.08 0.17
C ARG A 37 1.29 -9.71 0.46
N PHE A 38 0.42 -9.25 -0.43
CA PHE A 38 -0.43 -8.10 -0.13
C PHE A 38 -1.53 -8.56 0.83
N PRO A 39 -1.61 -7.99 2.06
CA PRO A 39 -2.75 -8.24 2.93
C PRO A 39 -4.05 -7.85 2.23
N THR A 40 -5.11 -8.62 2.42
CA THR A 40 -6.43 -8.38 1.80
C THR A 40 -6.90 -6.93 2.00
N ALA A 41 -6.60 -6.34 3.16
CA ALA A 41 -6.93 -4.95 3.44
C ALA A 41 -6.26 -3.96 2.47
N ILE A 42 -5.01 -4.21 2.04
CA ILE A 42 -4.32 -3.37 1.05
C ILE A 42 -4.98 -3.52 -0.32
N LEU A 43 -5.32 -4.76 -0.73
CA LEU A 43 -6.00 -5.00 -1.99
C LEU A 43 -7.36 -4.30 -2.05
N LEU A 44 -8.15 -4.39 -0.97
CA LEU A 44 -9.43 -3.68 -0.86
C LEU A 44 -9.25 -2.16 -0.92
N THR A 45 -8.22 -1.62 -0.27
CA THR A 45 -7.91 -0.18 -0.34
C THR A 45 -7.52 0.21 -1.76
N CYS A 46 -6.70 -0.58 -2.44
CA CYS A 46 -6.35 -0.35 -3.84
C CYS A 46 -7.57 -0.42 -4.76
N ALA A 47 -8.47 -1.38 -4.53
CA ALA A 47 -9.71 -1.49 -5.29
C ALA A 47 -10.60 -0.25 -5.11
N ALA A 48 -10.80 0.18 -3.86
CA ALA A 48 -11.60 1.38 -3.56
C ALA A 48 -10.98 2.65 -4.18
N LEU A 49 -9.65 2.82 -4.07
CA LEU A 49 -8.94 3.95 -4.69
C LEU A 49 -8.97 3.89 -6.23
N GLY A 50 -8.88 2.69 -6.81
CA GLY A 50 -8.96 2.49 -8.25
C GLY A 50 -10.34 2.85 -8.80
N VAL A 51 -11.41 2.40 -8.15
CA VAL A 51 -12.79 2.74 -8.53
C VAL A 51 -13.04 4.25 -8.36
N ALA A 52 -12.65 4.84 -7.23
CA ALA A 52 -12.79 6.27 -7.01
C ALA A 52 -11.98 7.09 -8.04
N GLY A 53 -10.78 6.62 -8.38
CA GLY A 53 -9.95 7.19 -9.43
C GLY A 53 -10.62 7.12 -10.81
N ALA A 54 -11.24 5.99 -11.15
CA ALA A 54 -11.96 5.83 -12.41
C ALA A 54 -13.16 6.79 -12.52
N VAL A 55 -13.94 6.94 -11.45
CA VAL A 55 -15.06 7.89 -11.40
C VAL A 55 -14.60 9.32 -11.60
N LEU A 56 -13.44 9.69 -11.04
CA LEU A 56 -12.85 11.01 -11.23
C LEU A 56 -12.32 11.20 -12.66
N LEU A 57 -11.65 10.19 -13.21
CA LEU A 57 -10.96 10.28 -14.50
C LEU A 57 -11.91 10.08 -15.70
N ALA A 58 -13.05 9.41 -15.54
CA ALA A 58 -13.98 9.16 -16.64
C ALA A 58 -14.48 10.47 -17.30
N PRO A 59 -15.01 11.48 -16.57
CA PRO A 59 -15.36 12.75 -17.19
C PRO A 59 -14.15 13.48 -17.77
N MET A 60 -12.96 13.40 -17.11
CA MET A 60 -11.73 13.99 -17.60
C MET A 60 -11.26 13.37 -18.92
N ASN A 61 -11.51 12.09 -19.12
CA ASN A 61 -11.23 11.41 -20.39
C ASN A 61 -12.04 12.00 -21.54
N TRP A 62 -13.33 12.22 -21.34
CA TRP A 62 -14.18 12.87 -22.33
C TRP A 62 -13.79 14.32 -22.60
N PHE A 63 -13.51 15.11 -21.56
CA PHE A 63 -13.00 16.47 -21.72
C PHE A 63 -11.68 16.48 -22.48
N SER A 64 -10.79 15.55 -22.16
CA SER A 64 -9.50 15.44 -22.88
C SER A 64 -9.70 15.15 -24.36
N THR A 65 -10.58 14.20 -24.74
CA THR A 65 -10.88 13.91 -26.15
C THR A 65 -11.43 15.11 -26.91
N LEU A 66 -12.30 15.88 -26.27
CA LEU A 66 -12.92 17.06 -26.90
C LEU A 66 -11.94 18.24 -27.01
N LEU A 67 -11.05 18.43 -26.04
CA LEU A 67 -10.18 19.61 -25.94
C LEU A 67 -8.80 19.39 -26.58
N THR A 68 -8.32 18.17 -26.68
CA THR A 68 -6.97 17.89 -27.18
C THR A 68 -6.75 18.32 -28.62
N GLY A 69 -7.76 18.22 -29.49
CA GLY A 69 -7.69 18.68 -30.86
C GLY A 69 -7.62 20.21 -30.96
N PRO A 70 -8.67 20.93 -30.52
CA PRO A 70 -8.74 22.38 -30.69
C PRO A 70 -7.88 23.18 -29.71
N LEU A 71 -7.63 22.66 -28.51
CA LEU A 71 -6.96 23.36 -27.40
C LEU A 71 -5.94 22.48 -26.67
N PRO A 72 -4.84 22.07 -27.30
CA PRO A 72 -3.90 21.10 -26.71
C PRO A 72 -3.29 21.59 -25.39
N PHE A 73 -3.06 22.87 -25.21
CA PHE A 73 -2.55 23.44 -23.95
C PHE A 73 -3.51 23.26 -22.77
N VAL A 74 -4.83 23.35 -23.02
CA VAL A 74 -5.84 23.13 -21.98
C VAL A 74 -5.87 21.66 -21.59
N GLY A 75 -5.77 20.75 -22.56
CA GLY A 75 -5.64 19.32 -22.29
C GLY A 75 -4.42 19.03 -21.41
N MET A 76 -3.28 19.67 -21.68
CA MET A 76 -2.05 19.51 -20.88
C MET A 76 -2.15 20.12 -19.49
N ALA A 77 -2.89 21.22 -19.32
CA ALA A 77 -3.13 21.81 -18.01
C ALA A 77 -3.90 20.85 -17.07
N LEU A 78 -4.63 19.89 -17.62
CA LEU A 78 -5.35 18.85 -16.87
C LEU A 78 -4.54 17.55 -16.67
N ALA A 79 -3.36 17.44 -17.31
CA ALA A 79 -2.54 16.22 -17.27
C ALA A 79 -2.21 15.74 -15.85
N GLY A 80 -2.02 16.66 -14.90
CA GLY A 80 -1.73 16.33 -13.51
C GLY A 80 -2.83 15.53 -12.80
N LEU A 81 -4.07 15.57 -13.28
CA LEU A 81 -5.17 14.79 -12.70
C LEU A 81 -5.00 13.29 -12.92
N TRP A 82 -4.31 12.89 -14.00
CA TRP A 82 -4.04 11.48 -14.30
C TRP A 82 -3.07 10.83 -13.30
N LEU A 83 -2.27 11.65 -12.59
CA LEU A 83 -1.35 11.16 -11.57
C LEU A 83 -2.04 10.88 -10.23
N LEU A 84 -3.22 11.52 -9.99
CA LEU A 84 -3.88 11.50 -8.68
C LEU A 84 -4.06 10.10 -8.08
N PRO A 85 -4.67 9.12 -8.76
CA PRO A 85 -4.93 7.81 -8.16
C PRO A 85 -3.64 7.12 -7.72
N SER A 86 -2.60 7.15 -8.56
CA SER A 86 -1.30 6.53 -8.29
C SER A 86 -0.55 7.23 -7.16
N VAL A 87 -0.51 8.57 -7.16
CA VAL A 87 0.14 9.36 -6.11
C VAL A 87 -0.53 9.15 -4.76
N ILE A 88 -1.87 9.15 -4.73
CA ILE A 88 -2.64 8.89 -3.51
C ILE A 88 -2.32 7.49 -2.95
N ALA A 89 -2.31 6.47 -3.82
CA ALA A 89 -2.01 5.10 -3.44
C ALA A 89 -0.59 4.96 -2.87
N LEU A 90 0.42 5.47 -3.58
CA LEU A 90 1.82 5.44 -3.15
C LEU A 90 2.03 6.16 -1.82
N ARG A 91 1.43 7.36 -1.67
CA ARG A 91 1.56 8.17 -0.46
C ARG A 91 0.87 7.53 0.73
N LEU A 92 -0.32 6.92 0.52
CA LEU A 92 -1.13 6.32 1.57
C LEU A 92 -0.56 4.99 2.05
N LEU A 93 -0.24 4.10 1.13
CA LEU A 93 0.10 2.70 1.40
C LEU A 93 1.60 2.46 1.56
N ARG A 94 2.45 3.28 0.94
CA ARG A 94 3.92 3.16 0.97
C ARG A 94 4.40 1.73 0.70
N LYS A 95 3.85 1.11 -0.33
CA LYS A 95 4.20 -0.25 -0.77
C LYS A 95 4.58 -0.22 -2.25
N PRO A 96 5.51 -1.08 -2.69
CA PRO A 96 5.86 -1.19 -4.10
C PRO A 96 4.64 -1.62 -4.93
N LEU A 97 4.57 -1.13 -6.16
CA LEU A 97 3.59 -1.49 -7.19
C LEU A 97 2.10 -1.19 -6.85
N VAL A 98 1.83 -0.45 -5.76
CA VAL A 98 0.44 -0.10 -5.41
C VAL A 98 -0.14 0.97 -6.33
N GLY A 99 0.66 1.88 -6.86
CA GLY A 99 0.23 2.86 -7.86
C GLY A 99 -0.16 2.19 -9.17
N LEU A 100 0.65 1.23 -9.64
CA LEU A 100 0.34 0.41 -10.80
C LEU A 100 -0.93 -0.43 -10.61
N LEU A 101 -1.11 -1.03 -9.43
CA LEU A 101 -2.31 -1.80 -9.11
C LEU A 101 -3.58 -0.94 -9.13
N VAL A 102 -3.52 0.25 -8.52
CA VAL A 102 -4.64 1.20 -8.52
C VAL A 102 -4.92 1.71 -9.93
N ALA A 103 -3.89 2.00 -10.73
CA ALA A 103 -4.02 2.42 -12.11
C ALA A 103 -4.62 1.32 -13.01
N LEU A 104 -4.23 0.05 -12.79
CA LEU A 104 -4.82 -1.09 -13.48
C LEU A 104 -6.32 -1.18 -13.20
N ILE A 105 -6.71 -1.12 -11.93
CA ILE A 105 -8.11 -1.19 -11.53
C ILE A 105 -8.89 0.01 -12.08
N ALA A 106 -8.35 1.22 -11.96
CA ALA A 106 -8.97 2.43 -12.51
C ALA A 106 -9.14 2.32 -14.03
N GLY A 107 -8.11 1.86 -14.74
CA GLY A 107 -8.15 1.66 -16.18
C GLY A 107 -9.21 0.64 -16.60
N LEU A 108 -9.31 -0.51 -15.91
CA LEU A 108 -10.31 -1.55 -16.19
C LEU A 108 -11.74 -1.04 -15.93
N VAL A 109 -11.96 -0.34 -14.83
CA VAL A 109 -13.28 0.25 -14.50
C VAL A 109 -13.65 1.32 -15.52
N MET A 110 -12.67 2.03 -16.07
CA MET A 110 -12.89 3.09 -17.04
C MET A 110 -13.23 2.60 -18.46
N VAL A 111 -12.88 1.36 -18.81
CA VAL A 111 -13.09 0.80 -20.17
C VAL A 111 -14.48 1.08 -20.75
N PRO A 112 -15.59 0.79 -20.06
CA PRO A 112 -16.93 1.04 -20.60
C PRO A 112 -17.32 2.52 -20.68
N PHE A 113 -16.59 3.38 -19.97
CA PHE A 113 -16.87 4.83 -19.91
C PHE A 113 -15.91 5.67 -20.74
N SER A 114 -14.91 5.04 -21.36
CA SER A 114 -13.86 5.72 -22.12
C SER A 114 -14.07 5.55 -23.61
N GLY A 115 -13.94 6.65 -24.38
CA GLY A 115 -13.90 6.60 -25.83
C GLY A 115 -12.70 5.84 -26.41
N TYR A 116 -11.70 5.54 -25.59
CA TYR A 116 -10.48 4.80 -25.98
C TYR A 116 -10.53 3.29 -25.67
N GLY A 117 -11.62 2.77 -25.07
CA GLY A 117 -11.77 1.36 -24.75
C GLY A 117 -10.60 0.80 -23.92
N PHE A 118 -10.07 -0.36 -24.32
CA PHE A 118 -8.95 -1.01 -23.59
C PHE A 118 -7.64 -0.21 -23.59
N SER A 119 -7.43 0.72 -24.52
CA SER A 119 -6.23 1.57 -24.49
C SER A 119 -6.18 2.48 -23.25
N SER A 120 -7.33 2.73 -22.61
CA SER A 120 -7.40 3.44 -21.33
C SER A 120 -6.63 2.72 -20.23
N VAL A 121 -6.63 1.38 -20.20
CA VAL A 121 -5.87 0.59 -19.23
C VAL A 121 -4.37 0.83 -19.43
N LEU A 122 -3.93 0.75 -20.68
CA LEU A 122 -2.51 0.95 -21.01
C LEU A 122 -2.07 2.38 -20.68
N THR A 123 -2.89 3.36 -20.99
CA THR A 123 -2.63 4.77 -20.67
C THR A 123 -2.52 4.99 -19.16
N ASN A 124 -3.46 4.45 -18.36
CA ASN A 124 -3.40 4.56 -16.90
C ASN A 124 -2.14 3.89 -16.32
N LEU A 125 -1.78 2.71 -16.83
CA LEU A 125 -0.56 2.01 -16.44
C LEU A 125 0.69 2.80 -16.80
N TRP A 126 0.71 3.46 -17.97
CA TRP A 126 1.81 4.31 -18.41
C TRP A 126 2.03 5.46 -17.40
N TRP A 127 0.98 6.22 -17.06
CA TRP A 127 1.06 7.30 -16.09
C TRP A 127 1.56 6.82 -14.71
N ALA A 128 1.04 5.68 -14.24
CA ALA A 128 1.43 5.09 -12.98
C ALA A 128 2.88 4.58 -12.99
N ALA A 129 3.31 3.93 -14.07
CA ALA A 129 4.66 3.42 -14.20
C ALA A 129 5.70 4.52 -14.07
N PHE A 130 5.53 5.62 -14.79
CA PHE A 130 6.46 6.76 -14.70
C PHE A 130 6.37 7.49 -13.34
N THR A 131 5.21 7.49 -12.69
CA THR A 131 5.06 8.01 -11.31
C THR A 131 5.81 7.15 -10.30
N GLU A 132 5.84 5.82 -10.47
CA GLU A 132 6.56 4.88 -9.61
C GLU A 132 8.06 4.77 -9.92
N LEU A 133 8.48 5.17 -11.11
CA LEU A 133 9.83 4.99 -11.61
C LEU A 133 10.92 5.55 -10.67
N PRO A 134 10.81 6.74 -10.06
CA PRO A 134 11.79 7.22 -9.10
C PRO A 134 11.91 6.32 -7.86
N PHE A 135 10.80 5.75 -7.39
CA PHE A 135 10.79 4.82 -6.26
C PHE A 135 11.44 3.49 -6.64
N LEU A 136 11.27 3.03 -7.88
CA LEU A 136 11.93 1.84 -8.41
C LEU A 136 13.45 2.03 -8.44
N PHE A 137 13.96 3.18 -8.90
CA PHE A 137 15.39 3.48 -8.93
C PHE A 137 16.05 3.43 -7.56
N VAL A 138 15.34 3.84 -6.51
CA VAL A 138 15.82 3.73 -5.11
C VAL A 138 15.37 2.43 -4.44
N LEU A 139 14.89 1.43 -5.20
CA LEU A 139 14.43 0.12 -4.71
C LEU A 139 13.42 0.25 -3.56
N TRP A 140 12.52 1.23 -3.62
CA TRP A 140 11.52 1.55 -2.60
C TRP A 140 12.08 1.75 -1.17
N ARG A 141 13.38 2.09 -1.05
CA ARG A 141 14.01 2.33 0.26
C ARG A 141 13.67 3.71 0.81
N TYR A 142 13.35 4.67 -0.07
CA TYR A 142 13.07 6.05 0.28
C TYR A 142 11.62 6.43 -0.07
N TRP A 143 10.86 6.86 0.94
CA TRP A 143 9.45 7.28 0.81
C TRP A 143 9.27 8.77 1.11
N GLY A 144 10.24 9.57 0.77
CA GLY A 144 10.21 11.03 0.96
C GLY A 144 9.16 11.70 0.05
N THR A 145 8.59 12.79 0.53
CA THR A 145 7.61 13.58 -0.24
C THR A 145 8.21 14.08 -1.55
N TRP A 146 9.49 14.44 -1.57
CA TRP A 146 10.20 14.94 -2.75
C TRP A 146 10.24 13.93 -3.90
N MET A 147 10.26 12.61 -3.60
CA MET A 147 10.26 11.57 -4.62
C MET A 147 9.01 11.60 -5.50
N HIS A 148 7.85 11.96 -4.92
CA HIS A 148 6.62 12.13 -5.68
C HIS A 148 6.75 13.29 -6.68
N TYR A 149 7.41 14.38 -6.29
CA TYR A 149 7.66 15.53 -7.17
C TYR A 149 8.67 15.19 -8.27
N VAL A 150 9.70 14.39 -7.98
CA VAL A 150 10.61 13.86 -9.01
C VAL A 150 9.81 13.04 -10.03
N GLY A 151 8.89 12.16 -9.57
CA GLY A 151 8.00 11.44 -10.47
C GLY A 151 7.15 12.37 -11.33
N ALA A 152 6.58 13.42 -10.74
CA ALA A 152 5.80 14.41 -11.47
C ALA A 152 6.61 15.12 -12.57
N VAL A 153 7.84 15.51 -12.28
CA VAL A 153 8.75 16.15 -13.26
C VAL A 153 9.13 15.16 -14.36
N VAL A 154 9.47 13.91 -13.99
CA VAL A 154 9.76 12.85 -14.96
C VAL A 154 8.59 12.66 -15.92
N VAL A 155 7.38 12.51 -15.41
CA VAL A 155 6.16 12.40 -16.23
C VAL A 155 5.96 13.65 -17.08
N GLY A 156 6.10 14.84 -16.48
CA GLY A 156 5.92 16.12 -17.16
C GLY A 156 6.90 16.37 -18.31
N VAL A 157 8.08 15.72 -18.29
CA VAL A 157 9.07 15.76 -19.37
C VAL A 157 8.84 14.62 -20.37
N VAL A 158 8.64 13.41 -19.90
CA VAL A 158 8.54 12.21 -20.77
C VAL A 158 7.25 12.23 -21.58
N TYR A 159 6.16 12.72 -21.02
CA TYR A 159 4.88 12.75 -21.72
C TYR A 159 4.91 13.62 -22.99
N PRO A 160 5.33 14.90 -22.98
CA PRO A 160 5.45 15.70 -24.21
C PRO A 160 6.38 15.06 -25.24
N ILE A 161 7.47 14.42 -24.80
CA ILE A 161 8.40 13.73 -25.70
C ILE A 161 7.70 12.55 -26.37
N SER A 162 6.99 11.72 -25.61
CA SER A 162 6.28 10.56 -26.15
C SER A 162 5.10 10.94 -27.05
N ALA A 163 4.50 12.08 -26.80
CA ALA A 163 3.38 12.62 -27.55
C ALA A 163 3.79 13.63 -28.64
N TRP A 164 5.09 13.76 -28.91
CA TRP A 164 5.66 14.74 -29.85
C TRP A 164 4.99 14.71 -31.22
N ALA A 165 4.91 13.51 -31.82
CA ALA A 165 4.29 13.32 -33.12
C ALA A 165 2.75 13.47 -33.08
N TRP A 166 2.14 13.10 -31.96
CA TRP A 166 0.68 13.19 -31.79
C TRP A 166 0.17 14.63 -31.76
N PHE A 167 0.94 15.55 -31.16
CA PHE A 167 0.61 16.96 -31.06
C PHE A 167 1.29 17.80 -32.14
N ASP A 168 2.03 17.17 -33.05
CA ASP A 168 2.83 17.88 -34.10
C ASP A 168 3.67 19.02 -33.51
N LEU A 169 4.31 18.74 -32.35
CA LEU A 169 5.13 19.75 -31.66
C LEU A 169 6.25 20.29 -32.53
N GLY A 170 6.74 19.49 -33.49
CA GLY A 170 7.79 19.92 -34.44
C GLY A 170 7.39 21.08 -35.35
N SER A 171 6.12 21.24 -35.65
CA SER A 171 5.60 22.36 -36.47
C SER A 171 5.38 23.65 -35.65
N MET A 172 5.35 23.55 -34.32
CA MET A 172 5.13 24.68 -33.44
C MET A 172 6.39 25.55 -33.28
N SER A 173 6.20 26.83 -32.97
CA SER A 173 7.30 27.73 -32.63
C SER A 173 8.03 27.23 -31.36
N LEU A 174 9.33 27.55 -31.24
CA LEU A 174 10.10 27.16 -30.04
C LEU A 174 9.44 27.64 -28.74
N PHE A 175 8.87 28.85 -28.75
CA PHE A 175 8.13 29.38 -27.60
C PHE A 175 6.93 28.49 -27.23
N ALA A 176 6.15 28.04 -28.21
CA ALA A 176 5.01 27.14 -27.97
C ALA A 176 5.45 25.77 -27.45
N GLN A 177 6.56 25.22 -27.98
CA GLN A 177 7.14 23.96 -27.47
C GLN A 177 7.54 24.10 -26.00
N VAL A 178 8.29 25.12 -25.64
CA VAL A 178 8.71 25.38 -24.25
C VAL A 178 7.49 25.59 -23.34
N ALA A 179 6.50 26.38 -23.81
CA ALA A 179 5.26 26.57 -23.04
C ALA A 179 4.49 25.26 -22.82
N PHE A 180 4.45 24.37 -23.82
CA PHE A 180 3.81 23.06 -23.71
C PHE A 180 4.46 22.20 -22.61
N PHE A 181 5.80 22.12 -22.59
CA PHE A 181 6.53 21.44 -21.51
C PHE A 181 6.28 22.10 -20.16
N ALA A 182 6.37 23.42 -20.07
CA ALA A 182 6.16 24.15 -18.82
C ALA A 182 4.76 23.92 -18.24
N VAL A 183 3.72 23.99 -19.07
CA VAL A 183 2.33 23.73 -18.66
C VAL A 183 2.17 22.29 -18.16
N THR A 184 2.73 21.32 -18.90
CA THR A 184 2.62 19.89 -18.53
C THR A 184 3.33 19.61 -17.21
N ILE A 185 4.57 20.09 -17.03
CA ILE A 185 5.34 19.93 -15.79
C ILE A 185 4.60 20.57 -14.61
N THR A 186 4.14 21.81 -14.77
CA THR A 186 3.43 22.55 -13.73
C THR A 186 2.13 21.82 -13.33
N SER A 187 1.38 21.31 -14.31
CA SER A 187 0.18 20.52 -14.11
C SER A 187 0.49 19.22 -13.33
N CYS A 188 1.51 18.48 -13.74
CA CYS A 188 1.91 17.23 -13.05
C CYS A 188 2.36 17.49 -11.61
N VAL A 189 3.13 18.56 -11.37
CA VAL A 189 3.54 18.98 -10.01
C VAL A 189 2.33 19.40 -9.19
N GLY A 190 1.41 20.19 -9.74
CA GLY A 190 0.17 20.60 -9.07
C GLY A 190 -0.74 19.42 -8.74
N GLY A 191 -0.94 18.50 -9.69
CA GLY A 191 -1.70 17.27 -9.49
C GLY A 191 -1.07 16.39 -8.41
N THR A 192 0.25 16.28 -8.40
CA THR A 192 0.98 15.54 -7.35
C THR A 192 0.81 16.20 -5.98
N ALA A 193 0.90 17.53 -5.88
CA ALA A 193 0.66 18.25 -4.63
C ALA A 193 -0.76 18.00 -4.12
N LEU A 194 -1.75 18.06 -4.99
CA LEU A 194 -3.14 17.74 -4.66
C LEU A 194 -3.30 16.29 -4.20
N GLY A 195 -2.67 15.33 -4.89
CA GLY A 195 -2.69 13.91 -4.52
C GLY A 195 -2.08 13.65 -3.15
N ILE A 196 -0.95 14.31 -2.82
CA ILE A 196 -0.33 14.25 -1.49
C ILE A 196 -1.27 14.82 -0.43
N LEU A 197 -1.89 15.98 -0.70
CA LEU A 197 -2.84 16.61 0.22
C LEU A 197 -4.04 15.68 0.51
N ILE A 198 -4.63 15.11 -0.51
CA ILE A 198 -5.74 14.15 -0.39
C ILE A 198 -5.30 12.93 0.42
N ALA A 199 -4.15 12.33 0.10
CA ALA A 199 -3.63 11.18 0.81
C ALA A 199 -3.38 11.46 2.30
N ASP A 200 -2.82 12.62 2.63
CA ASP A 200 -2.57 13.03 4.00
C ASP A 200 -3.89 13.29 4.77
N ARG A 201 -4.93 13.79 4.12
CA ARG A 201 -6.29 13.92 4.69
C ARG A 201 -6.93 12.55 4.93
N LEU A 202 -6.87 11.64 3.97
CA LEU A 202 -7.36 10.27 4.10
C LEU A 202 -6.66 9.52 5.24
N ARG A 203 -5.35 9.73 5.40
CA ARG A 203 -4.58 9.14 6.50
C ARG A 203 -5.02 9.68 7.86
N ARG A 204 -5.34 10.96 7.97
CA ARG A 204 -5.90 11.56 9.20
C ARG A 204 -7.28 10.99 9.53
N ALA A 205 -8.10 10.71 8.51
CA ALA A 205 -9.39 10.05 8.65
C ALA A 205 -9.31 8.54 8.96
N GLY A 206 -8.07 7.98 9.11
CA GLY A 206 -7.86 6.58 9.48
C GLY A 206 -7.79 5.59 8.30
N VAL A 207 -7.93 6.06 7.07
CA VAL A 207 -7.80 5.21 5.89
C VAL A 207 -6.35 4.71 5.78
N GLY A 208 -6.17 3.42 5.52
CA GLY A 208 -4.84 2.78 5.44
C GLY A 208 -4.29 2.24 6.78
N ARG A 209 -4.89 2.60 7.93
CA ARG A 209 -4.51 2.04 9.25
C ARG A 209 -5.17 0.70 9.56
N ALA A 210 -6.24 0.34 8.88
CA ALA A 210 -7.03 -0.86 9.14
C ALA A 210 -6.26 -2.19 8.95
N GLY A 211 -5.09 -2.18 8.33
CA GLY A 211 -4.25 -3.36 8.13
C GLY A 211 -3.26 -3.66 9.26
N VAL A 212 -2.98 -2.70 10.15
CA VAL A 212 -1.95 -2.84 11.19
C VAL A 212 -2.55 -3.15 12.57
N GLY A 213 -3.81 -2.76 12.82
CA GLY A 213 -4.43 -2.86 14.14
C GLY A 213 -5.17 -4.18 14.45
N ARG A 214 -5.46 -5.00 13.45
CA ARG A 214 -6.27 -6.22 13.65
C ARG A 214 -5.50 -7.47 14.04
N ALA A 215 -4.17 -7.45 13.95
CA ALA A 215 -3.33 -8.57 14.39
C ALA A 215 -3.14 -8.63 15.92
N GLY A 216 -3.46 -7.55 16.64
CA GLY A 216 -3.24 -7.44 18.10
C GLY A 216 -4.47 -7.69 18.97
N VAL A 217 -5.69 -7.63 18.44
CA VAL A 217 -6.92 -7.68 19.26
C VAL A 217 -7.51 -9.11 19.37
N GLY A 218 -7.03 -10.05 18.56
CA GLY A 218 -7.52 -11.44 18.57
C GLY A 218 -6.93 -12.36 19.65
N ARG A 219 -6.03 -11.87 20.52
CA ARG A 219 -5.33 -12.74 21.49
C ARG A 219 -5.60 -12.41 22.96
N ALA A 220 -6.51 -11.50 23.28
CA ALA A 220 -6.82 -11.09 24.65
C ALA A 220 -8.22 -11.52 25.12
N GLY A 221 -8.85 -12.50 24.52
CA GLY A 221 -10.24 -12.83 24.80
C GLY A 221 -10.59 -14.33 24.94
N VAL A 222 -9.63 -15.23 25.19
CA VAL A 222 -9.92 -16.62 25.53
C VAL A 222 -9.03 -17.01 26.69
N GLY A 223 -9.41 -16.56 27.88
CA GLY A 223 -8.74 -16.94 29.13
C GLY A 223 -9.71 -16.88 30.28
N SER A 224 -10.18 -18.07 30.72
CA SER A 224 -10.78 -18.37 32.01
C SER A 224 -12.22 -17.90 32.25
N ALA A 225 -13.18 -18.60 31.68
CA ALA A 225 -14.39 -18.93 32.44
C ALA A 225 -14.00 -20.03 33.46
N GLY A 226 -13.44 -19.63 34.59
CA GLY A 226 -13.17 -20.48 35.71
C GLY A 226 -14.49 -20.84 36.40
N VAL A 227 -14.79 -22.12 36.45
CA VAL A 227 -15.87 -22.75 37.18
C VAL A 227 -15.76 -22.34 38.66
N GLY A 228 -16.74 -21.58 39.15
CA GLY A 228 -16.89 -21.25 40.56
C GLY A 228 -17.39 -22.48 41.31
N SER A 229 -16.55 -23.05 42.18
CA SER A 229 -16.98 -23.97 43.23
C SER A 229 -17.57 -23.16 44.38
N ALA A 230 -18.82 -23.48 44.71
CA ALA A 230 -19.50 -23.04 45.91
C ALA A 230 -18.77 -23.55 47.16
N GLY A 231 -18.31 -22.64 48.01
CA GLY A 231 -17.78 -22.93 49.33
C GLY A 231 -18.56 -22.14 50.39
N VAL A 232 -19.25 -22.90 51.23
CA VAL A 232 -20.12 -22.50 52.33
C VAL A 232 -19.31 -21.85 53.47
N GLY A 233 -19.80 -20.75 53.98
CA GLY A 233 -19.92 -20.29 55.35
C GLY A 233 -18.68 -20.22 56.25
N SER A 234 -18.44 -19.03 56.83
CA SER A 234 -18.44 -18.87 58.29
C SER A 234 -18.44 -17.38 58.66
N ALA A 235 -19.33 -17.08 59.58
CA ALA A 235 -19.47 -15.80 60.25
C ALA A 235 -18.29 -15.57 61.23
N GLY A 236 -17.84 -14.36 61.36
CA GLY A 236 -16.83 -13.95 62.35
C GLY A 236 -16.70 -12.44 62.40
N VAL A 237 -17.58 -11.84 63.22
CA VAL A 237 -17.36 -10.86 64.30
C VAL A 237 -16.22 -9.86 64.12
N GLY A 238 -16.62 -8.67 64.01
CA GLY A 238 -16.28 -7.36 64.45
C GLY A 238 -14.88 -7.01 64.97
N ARG A 239 -14.46 -5.80 64.55
CA ARG A 239 -13.98 -4.78 65.48
C ARG A 239 -13.77 -3.42 64.74
N PRO A 240 -14.01 -2.30 65.43
CA PRO A 240 -14.02 -0.98 64.81
C PRO A 240 -12.73 -0.19 65.01
N ALA A 241 -12.59 0.82 64.18
CA ALA A 241 -11.95 2.13 64.33
C ALA A 241 -10.63 2.27 65.08
N VAL A 242 -9.71 3.03 64.47
CA VAL A 242 -8.99 4.19 65.05
C VAL A 242 -8.35 4.96 63.88
N ASN A 243 -8.82 6.04 63.50
CA ASN A 243 -8.46 7.44 63.63
C ASN A 243 -6.96 7.73 63.80
N GLY A 244 -6.40 8.62 62.92
CA GLY A 244 -5.06 9.17 63.10
C GLY A 244 -4.53 9.93 61.86
N ARG A 245 -4.98 11.13 61.62
CA ARG A 245 -4.26 12.37 61.35
C ARG A 245 -2.72 12.24 61.22
N ARG A 246 -2.17 12.60 60.10
CA ARG A 246 -1.41 13.84 59.82
C ARG A 246 -1.07 13.92 58.35
#